data_06dc01ca28403a2f78b467e23eb9b1ea
#
_entry.id   06dc01ca28403a2f78b467e23eb9b1ea
#
_cell.length_a   1.000
_cell.length_b   1.000
_cell.length_c   1.000
_cell.angle_alpha   90.00
_cell.angle_beta   90.00
_cell.angle_gamma   90.00
#
_symmetry.space_group_name_H-M   'P 1'
#
loop_
_entity.id
_entity.type
_entity.pdbx_description
1 polymer ?
#
loop_
_entity_poly.entity_id
_entity_poly.type
_entity_poly.pdbx_seq_one_letter_code
_entity_poly.pdbx_strand_id
1 'polypeptide(L)'
;GLVGSEMCIRDRGTIAQLMAPVAKKVIGVEIVEEAVVAARENAKQNGLENCEFIAGDVLKVLDEIEEKPDFIILDPPRDGVHPKALSRIIGYGVEKLVYISCKPTSLARDLEIFIANGYEVQRCVPVDQFPWTTGIETVCLLSKLK
;
A
#
# COMPACT_ATOMS: atom_id res chain seq x y z
N GLY A 1 -18.69 -2.71 4.29
CA GLY A 1 -17.49 -1.89 4.41
C GLY A 1 -16.32 -2.68 4.96
N LEU A 2 -15.11 -2.25 4.72
CA LEU A 2 -13.93 -2.82 5.33
C LEU A 2 -13.98 -2.52 6.84
N VAL A 3 -13.84 -3.55 7.66
CA VAL A 3 -13.92 -3.44 9.12
C VAL A 3 -12.61 -3.99 9.67
N GLY A 4 -11.66 -3.12 9.96
CA GLY A 4 -10.38 -3.55 10.47
C GLY A 4 -9.29 -2.49 10.33
N SER A 5 -8.05 -2.88 10.52
CA SER A 5 -6.90 -2.01 10.31
C SER A 5 -6.34 -2.18 8.91
N GLU A 6 -6.09 -1.08 8.25
CA GLU A 6 -5.49 -1.02 6.92
C GLU A 6 -4.12 -0.37 6.98
N MET A 7 -3.22 -0.85 6.16
CA MET A 7 -1.88 -0.29 6.02
C MET A 7 -1.66 0.17 4.57
N CYS A 8 -1.30 1.44 4.41
CA CYS A 8 -0.90 2.02 3.14
C CYS A 8 0.61 2.26 3.16
N ILE A 9 1.33 1.62 2.26
CA ILE A 9 2.80 1.69 2.21
C ILE A 9 3.24 2.58 1.05
N ARG A 10 4.07 3.58 1.36
CA ARG A 10 4.59 4.62 0.47
C ARG A 10 3.50 5.52 -0.12
N ASP A 11 2.47 5.74 0.63
CA ASP A 11 1.42 6.69 0.31
C ASP A 11 1.79 8.10 0.84
N ARG A 12 1.57 9.12 0.04
CA ARG A 12 1.69 10.53 0.46
C ARG A 12 0.50 11.00 1.31
N GLY A 13 -0.24 10.07 1.86
CA GLY A 13 -1.40 10.31 2.70
C GLY A 13 -2.74 10.35 1.96
N THR A 14 -2.75 10.42 0.63
CA THR A 14 -3.98 10.50 -0.16
C THR A 14 -4.81 9.23 -0.07
N ILE A 15 -4.19 8.08 -0.33
CA ILE A 15 -4.86 6.77 -0.32
C ILE A 15 -5.36 6.45 1.10
N ALA A 16 -4.51 6.67 2.11
CA ALA A 16 -4.88 6.46 3.50
C ALA A 16 -6.12 7.27 3.91
N GLN A 17 -6.19 8.53 3.49
CA GLN A 17 -7.34 9.38 3.78
C GLN A 17 -8.61 8.95 3.03
N LEU A 18 -8.48 8.45 1.79
CA LEU A 18 -9.61 7.91 1.03
C LEU A 18 -10.16 6.63 1.67
N MET A 19 -9.32 5.85 2.32
CA MET A 19 -9.72 4.61 2.99
C MET A 19 -10.28 4.83 4.39
N ALA A 20 -9.96 5.94 5.03
CA ALA A 20 -10.37 6.25 6.39
C ALA A 20 -11.89 6.10 6.67
N PRO A 21 -12.80 6.52 5.76
CA PRO A 21 -14.24 6.37 6.01
C PRO A 21 -14.75 4.93 6.08
N VAL A 22 -13.99 3.97 5.53
CA VAL A 22 -14.40 2.55 5.44
C VAL A 22 -13.57 1.63 6.35
N ALA A 23 -12.56 2.16 7.01
CA ALA A 23 -11.69 1.41 7.91
C ALA A 23 -11.85 1.86 9.36
N LYS A 24 -11.56 0.98 10.31
CA LYS A 24 -11.48 1.35 11.73
C LYS A 24 -10.23 2.17 12.02
N LYS A 25 -9.12 1.78 11.43
CA LYS A 25 -7.83 2.45 11.57
C LYS A 25 -7.04 2.31 10.27
N VAL A 26 -6.40 3.38 9.86
CA VAL A 26 -5.49 3.40 8.70
C VAL A 26 -4.10 3.83 9.15
N ILE A 27 -3.10 3.05 8.78
CA ILE A 27 -1.69 3.38 9.03
C ILE A 27 -1.02 3.66 7.69
N GLY A 28 -0.57 4.89 7.50
CA GLY A 28 0.22 5.31 6.34
C GLY A 28 1.72 5.30 6.67
N VAL A 29 2.51 4.64 5.85
CA VAL A 29 3.96 4.58 6.00
C VAL A 29 4.63 5.27 4.83
N GLU A 30 5.46 6.27 5.09
CA GLU A 30 6.18 7.05 4.09
C GLU A 30 7.59 7.42 4.57
N ILE A 31 8.56 7.33 3.66
CA ILE A 31 9.96 7.66 3.99
C ILE A 31 10.21 9.18 4.07
N VAL A 32 9.45 9.97 3.31
CA VAL A 32 9.62 11.43 3.25
C VAL A 32 8.90 12.07 4.42
N GLU A 33 9.65 12.63 5.37
CA GLU A 33 9.09 13.23 6.59
C GLU A 33 8.14 14.40 6.31
N GLU A 34 8.48 15.25 5.35
CA GLU A 34 7.64 16.37 4.94
C GLU A 34 6.28 15.91 4.40
N ALA A 35 6.27 14.79 3.68
CA ALA A 35 5.02 14.19 3.19
C ALA A 35 4.17 13.65 4.34
N VAL A 36 4.79 13.12 5.38
CA VAL A 36 4.08 12.66 6.58
C VAL A 36 3.47 13.82 7.34
N VAL A 37 4.22 14.92 7.51
CA VAL A 37 3.70 16.14 8.16
C VAL A 37 2.49 16.69 7.38
N ALA A 38 2.61 16.82 6.06
CA ALA A 38 1.50 17.27 5.22
C ALA A 38 0.29 16.34 5.30
N ALA A 39 0.51 15.03 5.32
CA ALA A 39 -0.56 14.05 5.44
C ALA A 39 -1.31 14.18 6.78
N ARG A 40 -0.58 14.37 7.87
CA ARG A 40 -1.17 14.59 9.21
C ARG A 40 -2.02 15.86 9.26
N GLU A 41 -1.52 16.95 8.70
CA GLU A 41 -2.25 18.21 8.63
C GLU A 41 -3.53 18.09 7.79
N ASN A 42 -3.43 17.48 6.61
CA ASN A 42 -4.57 17.25 5.73
C ASN A 42 -5.62 16.35 6.38
N ALA A 43 -5.22 15.27 7.03
CA ALA A 43 -6.15 14.40 7.75
C ALA A 43 -6.88 15.15 8.87
N LYS A 44 -6.18 15.99 9.61
CA LYS A 44 -6.76 16.83 10.65
C LYS A 44 -7.78 17.84 10.07
N GLN A 45 -7.43 18.51 8.96
CA GLN A 45 -8.32 19.44 8.28
C GLN A 45 -9.59 18.76 7.75
N ASN A 46 -9.46 17.49 7.31
CA ASN A 46 -10.57 16.68 6.82
C ASN A 46 -11.35 15.97 7.95
N GLY A 47 -11.02 16.21 9.20
CA GLY A 47 -11.70 15.60 10.36
C GLY A 47 -11.50 14.09 10.49
N LEU A 48 -10.41 13.55 9.94
CA LEU A 48 -10.09 12.13 10.00
C LEU A 48 -9.27 11.81 11.25
N GLU A 49 -9.87 11.14 12.21
CA GLU A 49 -9.24 10.81 13.49
C GLU A 49 -8.61 9.40 13.52
N ASN A 50 -8.92 8.56 12.52
CA ASN A 50 -8.51 7.17 12.45
C ASN A 50 -7.29 6.92 11.53
N CYS A 51 -6.61 7.99 11.08
CA CYS A 51 -5.39 7.91 10.29
C CYS A 51 -4.16 8.15 11.17
N GLU A 52 -3.22 7.22 11.13
CA GLU A 52 -1.90 7.35 11.73
C GLU A 52 -0.85 7.35 10.62
N PHE A 53 0.04 8.34 10.60
CA PHE A 53 1.11 8.43 9.61
C PHE A 53 2.47 8.28 10.28
N ILE A 54 3.28 7.35 9.77
CA ILE A 54 4.60 7.02 10.31
C ILE A 54 5.65 7.36 9.27
N ALA A 55 6.60 8.22 9.66
CA ALA A 55 7.77 8.54 8.85
C ALA A 55 8.88 7.52 9.12
N GLY A 56 9.46 6.97 8.08
CA GLY A 56 10.60 6.09 8.21
C GLY A 56 10.80 5.13 7.04
N ASP A 57 11.91 4.42 7.10
CA ASP A 57 12.19 3.32 6.19
C ASP A 57 11.15 2.21 6.40
N VAL A 58 10.55 1.76 5.32
CA VAL A 58 9.46 0.77 5.36
C VAL A 58 9.89 -0.49 6.12
N LEU A 59 11.12 -0.98 5.92
CA LEU A 59 11.61 -2.17 6.62
C LEU A 59 11.63 -1.99 8.13
N LYS A 60 12.12 -0.84 8.59
CA LYS A 60 12.20 -0.55 10.04
C LYS A 60 10.80 -0.36 10.62
N VAL A 61 9.95 0.38 9.93
CA VAL A 61 8.58 0.62 10.39
C VAL A 61 7.79 -0.67 10.46
N LEU A 62 7.92 -1.57 9.47
CA LEU A 62 7.25 -2.86 9.49
C LEU A 62 7.71 -3.76 10.66
N ASP A 63 8.96 -3.62 11.10
CA ASP A 63 9.48 -4.33 12.28
C ASP A 63 8.92 -3.77 13.60
N GLU A 64 8.56 -2.50 13.64
CA GLU A 64 8.04 -1.81 14.83
C GLU A 64 6.51 -1.90 14.96
N ILE A 65 5.79 -2.17 13.89
CA ILE A 65 4.33 -2.29 13.92
C ILE A 65 3.94 -3.65 14.50
N GLU A 66 3.37 -3.64 15.69
CA GLU A 66 2.88 -4.84 16.37
C GLU A 66 1.50 -5.28 15.83
N GLU A 67 0.71 -4.33 15.35
CA GLU A 67 -0.64 -4.61 14.84
C GLU A 67 -0.56 -5.28 13.45
N LYS A 68 -1.19 -6.45 13.33
CA LYS A 68 -1.36 -7.10 12.03
C LYS A 68 -2.46 -6.38 11.25
N PRO A 69 -2.17 -5.87 10.04
CA PRO A 69 -3.21 -5.27 9.21
C PRO A 69 -4.15 -6.34 8.65
N ASP A 70 -5.40 -5.96 8.43
CA ASP A 70 -6.38 -6.82 7.75
C ASP A 70 -6.34 -6.64 6.23
N PHE A 71 -5.86 -5.50 5.78
CA PHE A 71 -5.75 -5.13 4.38
C PHE A 71 -4.52 -4.26 4.13
N ILE A 72 -3.84 -4.48 3.02
CA ILE A 72 -2.64 -3.70 2.66
C ILE A 72 -2.82 -3.08 1.28
N ILE A 73 -2.43 -1.81 1.16
CA ILE A 73 -2.29 -1.11 -0.11
C ILE A 73 -0.81 -0.76 -0.30
N LEU A 74 -0.25 -1.22 -1.40
CA LEU A 74 1.12 -0.94 -1.81
C LEU A 74 1.13 0.06 -2.96
N ASP A 75 1.86 1.15 -2.79
CA ASP A 75 2.13 2.12 -3.84
C ASP A 75 3.64 2.37 -3.91
N PRO A 76 4.43 1.37 -4.35
CA PRO A 76 5.88 1.45 -4.34
C PRO A 76 6.42 2.36 -5.44
N PRO A 77 7.71 2.74 -5.38
CA PRO A 77 8.36 3.47 -6.45
C PRO A 77 8.50 2.61 -7.72
N ARG A 78 9.01 3.23 -8.80
CA ARG A 78 9.20 2.57 -10.09
C ARG A 78 9.97 1.24 -10.03
N ASP A 79 10.90 1.12 -9.09
CA ASP A 79 11.70 -0.10 -8.92
C ASP A 79 10.97 -1.24 -8.17
N GLY A 80 9.74 -1.00 -7.77
CA GLY A 80 8.94 -1.97 -7.02
C GLY A 80 9.27 -1.98 -5.53
N VAL A 81 8.89 -3.05 -4.86
CA VAL A 81 9.10 -3.25 -3.43
C VAL A 81 10.46 -3.92 -3.18
N HIS A 82 11.22 -3.40 -2.21
CA HIS A 82 12.46 -4.05 -1.81
C HIS A 82 12.18 -5.51 -1.37
N PRO A 83 13.01 -6.51 -1.77
CA PRO A 83 12.74 -7.93 -1.49
C PRO A 83 12.50 -8.25 -0.01
N LYS A 84 13.24 -7.62 0.90
CA LYS A 84 13.05 -7.81 2.34
C LYS A 84 11.69 -7.25 2.82
N ALA A 85 11.30 -6.08 2.31
CA ALA A 85 9.99 -5.49 2.63
C ALA A 85 8.86 -6.36 2.06
N LEU A 86 9.02 -6.86 0.85
CA LEU A 86 8.05 -7.76 0.22
C LEU A 86 7.84 -9.03 1.05
N SER A 87 8.94 -9.63 1.54
CA SER A 87 8.89 -10.79 2.43
C SER A 87 8.13 -10.51 3.73
N ARG A 88 8.33 -9.32 4.32
CA ARG A 88 7.60 -8.89 5.54
C ARG A 88 6.11 -8.69 5.28
N ILE A 89 5.76 -8.06 4.16
CA ILE A 89 4.38 -7.85 3.74
C ILE A 89 3.67 -9.18 3.52
N ILE A 90 4.29 -10.10 2.82
CA ILE A 90 3.78 -11.47 2.62
C ILE A 90 3.62 -12.19 3.96
N GLY A 91 4.55 -12.00 4.88
CA GLY A 91 4.53 -12.58 6.21
C GLY A 91 3.32 -12.19 7.07
N TYR A 92 2.70 -11.04 6.83
CA TYR A 92 1.45 -10.69 7.49
C TYR A 92 0.30 -11.64 7.12
N GLY A 93 0.34 -12.25 5.96
CA GLY A 93 -0.67 -13.20 5.51
C GLY A 93 -2.07 -12.60 5.38
N VAL A 94 -2.17 -11.34 4.98
CA VAL A 94 -3.47 -10.70 4.76
C VAL A 94 -4.23 -11.41 3.64
N GLU A 95 -5.56 -11.50 3.78
CA GLU A 95 -6.38 -12.16 2.76
C GLU A 95 -6.40 -11.43 1.43
N LYS A 96 -6.37 -10.11 1.46
CA LYS A 96 -6.42 -9.27 0.27
C LYS A 96 -5.45 -8.10 0.37
N LEU A 97 -4.84 -7.78 -0.75
CA LEU A 97 -4.03 -6.59 -0.88
C LEU A 97 -4.18 -5.97 -2.26
N VAL A 98 -3.92 -4.68 -2.36
CA VAL A 98 -3.90 -3.93 -3.61
C VAL A 98 -2.49 -3.46 -3.88
N TYR A 99 -2.01 -3.67 -5.10
CA TYR A 99 -0.73 -3.18 -5.57
C TYR A 99 -0.97 -2.16 -6.68
N ILE A 100 -0.50 -0.93 -6.47
CA ILE A 100 -0.56 0.17 -7.44
C ILE A 100 0.84 0.35 -8.01
N SER A 101 1.00 0.11 -9.31
CA SER A 101 2.31 0.17 -9.97
C SER A 101 2.34 1.20 -11.08
N CYS A 102 3.43 1.94 -11.15
CA CYS A 102 3.73 2.84 -12.27
C CYS A 102 4.69 2.21 -13.31
N LYS A 103 5.17 0.98 -13.09
CA LYS A 103 6.09 0.31 -14.00
C LYS A 103 5.77 -1.17 -14.14
N PRO A 104 5.37 -1.62 -15.35
CA PRO A 104 4.94 -3.01 -15.56
C PRO A 104 6.00 -4.08 -15.26
N THR A 105 7.28 -3.79 -15.53
CA THR A 105 8.37 -4.76 -15.32
C THR A 105 8.62 -5.07 -13.85
N SER A 106 8.65 -4.07 -12.99
CA SER A 106 8.78 -4.28 -11.54
C SER A 106 7.51 -4.88 -10.92
N LEU A 107 6.34 -4.53 -11.44
CA LEU A 107 5.09 -5.18 -11.06
C LEU A 107 5.13 -6.67 -11.34
N ALA A 108 5.50 -7.07 -12.55
CA ALA A 108 5.56 -8.49 -12.95
C ALA A 108 6.51 -9.28 -12.03
N ARG A 109 7.68 -8.73 -11.74
CA ARG A 109 8.65 -9.35 -10.82
C ARG A 109 8.06 -9.54 -9.42
N ASP A 110 7.44 -8.51 -8.87
CA ASP A 110 6.88 -8.57 -7.52
C ASP A 110 5.66 -9.50 -7.46
N LEU A 111 4.81 -9.52 -8.50
CA LEU A 111 3.68 -10.45 -8.59
C LEU A 111 4.13 -11.91 -8.64
N GLU A 112 5.23 -12.22 -9.32
CA GLU A 112 5.80 -13.59 -9.31
C GLU A 112 6.11 -14.05 -7.88
N ILE A 113 6.67 -13.16 -7.06
CA ILE A 113 6.99 -13.46 -5.66
C ILE A 113 5.71 -13.67 -4.84
N PHE A 114 4.70 -12.84 -5.02
CA PHE A 114 3.40 -13.03 -4.36
C PHE A 114 2.76 -14.38 -4.74
N ILE A 115 2.74 -14.69 -6.03
CA ILE A 115 2.16 -15.95 -6.53
C ILE A 115 2.92 -17.16 -5.97
N ALA A 116 4.25 -17.11 -5.94
CA ALA A 116 5.06 -18.17 -5.35
C ALA A 116 4.81 -18.38 -3.85
N ASN A 117 4.26 -17.38 -3.16
CA ASN A 117 3.93 -17.40 -1.73
C ASN A 117 2.43 -17.54 -1.43
N GLY A 118 1.65 -18.05 -2.37
CA GLY A 118 0.26 -18.44 -2.16
C GLY A 118 -0.77 -17.33 -2.41
N TYR A 119 -0.42 -16.32 -3.16
CA TYR A 119 -1.37 -15.30 -3.64
C TYR A 119 -1.76 -15.56 -5.08
N GLU A 120 -2.94 -15.12 -5.44
CA GLU A 120 -3.39 -15.07 -6.82
C GLU A 120 -3.84 -13.66 -7.20
N VAL A 121 -3.65 -13.31 -8.47
CA VAL A 121 -4.10 -12.04 -9.01
C VAL A 121 -5.57 -12.17 -9.40
N GLN A 122 -6.44 -11.47 -8.69
CA GLN A 122 -7.87 -11.47 -8.96
C GLN A 122 -8.23 -10.55 -10.10
N ARG A 123 -7.59 -9.39 -10.15
CA ARG A 123 -7.88 -8.38 -11.15
C ARG A 123 -6.70 -7.42 -11.30
N CYS A 124 -6.37 -7.06 -12.53
CA CYS A 124 -5.47 -5.94 -12.83
C CYS A 124 -6.18 -4.98 -13.78
N VAL A 125 -6.17 -3.71 -13.42
CA VAL A 125 -6.79 -2.63 -14.20
C VAL A 125 -5.72 -1.60 -14.54
N PRO A 126 -5.40 -1.39 -15.84
CA PRO A 126 -4.56 -0.28 -16.24
C PRO A 126 -5.36 1.02 -16.18
N VAL A 127 -4.72 2.07 -15.65
CA VAL A 127 -5.29 3.41 -15.58
C VAL A 127 -4.35 4.36 -16.28
N ASP A 128 -4.79 4.95 -17.38
CA ASP A 128 -4.03 5.95 -18.12
C ASP A 128 -4.28 7.34 -17.53
N GLN A 129 -3.44 7.75 -16.59
CA GLN A 129 -3.54 9.06 -15.94
C GLN A 129 -2.93 10.18 -16.80
N PHE A 130 -2.04 9.82 -17.73
CA PHE A 130 -1.31 10.76 -18.58
C PHE A 130 -1.39 10.31 -20.05
N PRO A 131 -2.52 10.57 -20.76
CA PRO A 131 -2.80 9.99 -22.08
C PRO A 131 -1.78 10.33 -23.17
N TRP A 132 -0.94 11.33 -22.97
CA TRP A 132 0.11 11.73 -23.92
C TRP A 132 1.50 11.23 -23.51
N THR A 133 1.60 10.36 -22.51
CA THR A 133 2.86 9.79 -22.03
C THR A 133 2.79 8.26 -22.00
N THR A 134 3.94 7.61 -21.87
CA THR A 134 4.04 6.14 -21.71
C THR A 134 3.75 5.68 -20.27
N GLY A 135 3.39 6.60 -19.37
CA GLY A 135 3.13 6.32 -17.96
C GLY A 135 1.74 5.75 -17.74
N ILE A 136 1.64 4.44 -17.55
CA ILE A 136 0.41 3.75 -17.17
C ILE A 136 0.51 3.28 -15.73
N GLU A 137 -0.46 3.68 -14.90
CA GLU A 137 -0.66 3.10 -13.59
C GLU A 137 -1.45 1.80 -13.71
N THR A 138 -1.03 0.78 -13.01
CA THR A 138 -1.74 -0.50 -12.96
C THR A 138 -2.15 -0.82 -11.54
N VAL A 139 -3.43 -1.06 -11.33
CA VAL A 139 -4.00 -1.42 -10.02
C VAL A 139 -4.32 -2.90 -10.03
N CYS A 140 -3.64 -3.68 -9.20
CA CYS A 140 -3.85 -5.12 -9.08
C CYS A 140 -4.43 -5.47 -7.71
N LEU A 141 -5.51 -6.25 -7.72
CA LEU A 141 -6.07 -6.87 -6.52
C LEU A 141 -5.53 -8.29 -6.43
N LEU A 142 -4.90 -8.62 -5.30
CA LEU A 142 -4.43 -9.95 -4.98
C LEU A 142 -5.22 -10.53 -3.81
N SER A 143 -5.43 -11.83 -3.83
CA SER A 143 -5.99 -12.55 -2.69
C SER A 143 -5.16 -13.77 -2.36
N LYS A 144 -5.12 -14.09 -1.06
CA LYS A 144 -4.42 -15.27 -0.56
C LYS A 144 -5.23 -16.52 -0.87
N LEU A 145 -4.57 -17.52 -1.45
CA LEU A 145 -5.15 -18.85 -1.65
C LEU A 145 -5.40 -19.52 -0.29
N LYS A 146 -6.56 -20.11 -0.17
CA LYS A 146 -6.94 -20.86 1.01
C LYS A 146 -6.44 -22.30 0.98
#